data_3be315c187445d252bfc89b6927d647e
#
_entry.id   3be315c187445d252bfc89b6927d647e
#
_cell.length_a   1.000
_cell.length_b   1.000
_cell.length_c   1.000
_cell.angle_alpha   90.00
_cell.angle_beta   90.00
_cell.angle_gamma   90.00
#
_symmetry.space_group_name_H-M   'P 1'
#
loop_
_entity.id
_entity.type
_entity.pdbx_description
1 polymer ?
#
loop_
_entity_poly.entity_id
_entity_poly.type
_entity_poly.pdbx_seq_one_letter_code
_entity_poly.pdbx_strand_id
1 'polypeptide(L)'
;MRDPFGPIAVDRCDTARFDNRPLVGNCSNVMNAVKKSLMLVALSAGLFSASAHAWWNPDFKQRTKVTLNTTAQGVETKEALSGAVVPVRLHSGNFDFLSAKPDGSDLRVVAADDKTPLKFWIERFDGTNELAVVWVQLPSVAPGTDKNNLFVYAGNEKAAAEASNPALFDSAMLAVWSWSEKDGQAIDASGQIKSSAPVVREANGQIASAAKFDGVQTISLSGEALKAPGNGPYSVSLWVKPEATSGVLFKQGPLSLQLDGGKLLASLGVIKASGGDLPSAAWAHVAVVVGAGKLSLYVNGEPAASADVAAAGAGIEGPLVVGEGFKGLVDQLEVAGTVRSADWLKLAAAAQRADAKLLVAVTQTEESAKEEGGGEPGHFAILVNNLTTDAWVVIIILGIMFLIAAWVMYDKAVLVGRADKDNTRFLTGFRDAKDVLAVSSQGMKHSQLARLYAAGLRELNKRDVGQAGAAPLSGASINAIKASIDAELTRQSHTLNSKIVLLTIAISGGPFLGLLGTVVGVMITFAAIAAAG
;
A
#
# COMPACT_ATOMS: atom_id res chain seq x y z
N MET A 1 12.61 -43.20 -23.39
CA MET A 1 12.80 -41.88 -22.81
C MET A 1 14.08 -41.32 -23.39
N ARG A 2 13.99 -40.29 -24.22
CA ARG A 2 15.12 -39.73 -25.00
C ARG A 2 15.59 -38.44 -24.36
N ASP A 3 16.91 -38.40 -24.10
CA ASP A 3 17.63 -37.28 -23.57
C ASP A 3 17.88 -36.20 -24.65
N PRO A 4 17.70 -34.90 -24.41
CA PRO A 4 17.83 -33.84 -25.42
C PRO A 4 19.06 -32.93 -25.23
N PHE A 5 20.27 -33.43 -24.93
CA PHE A 5 21.48 -32.62 -24.99
C PHE A 5 22.57 -33.34 -25.78
N GLY A 6 22.79 -32.90 -27.04
CA GLY A 6 23.92 -33.29 -27.88
C GLY A 6 25.17 -32.48 -27.51
N PRO A 7 26.38 -33.02 -27.78
CA PRO A 7 27.66 -32.44 -27.35
C PRO A 7 28.10 -31.28 -28.23
N ILE A 8 28.61 -30.22 -27.57
CA ILE A 8 29.26 -29.06 -28.20
C ILE A 8 30.66 -29.51 -28.69
N ALA A 9 30.88 -29.40 -29.99
CA ALA A 9 32.17 -29.64 -30.61
C ALA A 9 33.19 -28.54 -30.24
N VAL A 10 34.32 -28.94 -29.69
CA VAL A 10 35.50 -28.10 -29.48
C VAL A 10 36.35 -28.16 -30.73
N ASP A 11 36.36 -27.10 -31.53
CA ASP A 11 37.25 -26.99 -32.70
C ASP A 11 38.65 -26.53 -32.26
N ARG A 12 39.66 -27.27 -32.70
CA ARG A 12 41.07 -27.02 -32.47
C ARG A 12 41.50 -25.82 -33.31
N CYS A 13 42.14 -24.84 -32.68
CA CYS A 13 42.91 -23.80 -33.36
C CYS A 13 44.26 -24.35 -33.81
N ASP A 14 44.40 -24.47 -35.12
CA ASP A 14 45.69 -24.73 -35.78
C ASP A 14 46.54 -23.46 -35.83
N THR A 15 47.81 -23.64 -35.64
CA THR A 15 48.88 -22.64 -35.70
C THR A 15 49.07 -22.10 -37.12
N ALA A 16 48.79 -20.80 -37.32
CA ALA A 16 49.14 -20.10 -38.56
C ALA A 16 50.02 -18.88 -38.27
N ARG A 17 51.14 -18.87 -38.96
CA ARG A 17 52.22 -17.92 -39.17
C ARG A 17 51.87 -16.45 -39.03
N PHE A 18 52.71 -15.70 -38.30
CA PHE A 18 52.80 -14.23 -38.32
C PHE A 18 53.20 -13.72 -39.71
N ASP A 19 52.34 -12.93 -40.35
CA ASP A 19 52.64 -12.07 -41.48
C ASP A 19 52.50 -10.62 -41.03
N ASN A 20 53.59 -9.86 -41.17
CA ASN A 20 53.71 -8.46 -40.80
C ASN A 20 52.97 -7.56 -41.83
N ARG A 21 51.77 -7.09 -41.47
CA ARG A 21 51.13 -5.90 -42.13
C ARG A 21 50.50 -4.98 -41.10
N PRO A 22 50.60 -3.65 -41.25
CA PRO A 22 50.12 -2.69 -40.26
C PRO A 22 48.61 -2.65 -40.23
N LEU A 23 48.03 -2.94 -39.06
CA LEU A 23 46.61 -2.77 -38.75
C LEU A 23 46.28 -1.29 -38.51
N VAL A 24 46.16 -0.50 -39.61
CA VAL A 24 45.55 0.82 -39.59
C VAL A 24 44.34 0.75 -40.53
N GLY A 25 43.19 0.41 -40.00
CA GLY A 25 41.98 0.45 -40.83
C GLY A 25 40.80 -0.39 -40.29
N ASN A 26 40.29 -0.12 -39.08
CA ASN A 26 38.93 -0.57 -38.76
C ASN A 26 38.31 0.10 -37.53
N CYS A 27 38.89 1.14 -36.93
CA CYS A 27 38.24 1.87 -35.84
C CYS A 27 37.05 2.73 -36.31
N SER A 28 37.03 3.18 -37.58
CA SER A 28 35.92 4.00 -38.09
C SER A 28 34.62 3.19 -38.33
N ASN A 29 34.75 1.92 -38.74
CA ASN A 29 33.59 1.06 -38.99
C ASN A 29 32.90 0.56 -37.68
N VAL A 30 33.69 0.29 -36.65
CA VAL A 30 33.13 -0.08 -35.32
C VAL A 30 32.43 1.10 -34.69
N MET A 31 33.00 2.31 -34.78
CA MET A 31 32.39 3.52 -34.22
C MET A 31 31.10 3.94 -34.99
N ASN A 32 31.05 3.70 -36.30
CA ASN A 32 29.84 3.93 -37.10
C ASN A 32 28.75 2.85 -36.86
N ALA A 33 29.14 1.61 -36.59
CA ALA A 33 28.20 0.57 -36.19
C ALA A 33 27.61 0.83 -34.78
N VAL A 34 28.41 1.27 -33.81
CA VAL A 34 27.94 1.68 -32.48
C VAL A 34 27.04 2.91 -32.53
N LYS A 35 27.36 3.93 -33.35
CA LYS A 35 26.50 5.09 -33.57
C LYS A 35 25.17 4.72 -34.26
N LYS A 36 25.15 3.82 -35.24
CA LYS A 36 23.94 3.31 -35.86
C LYS A 36 23.08 2.48 -34.88
N SER A 37 23.70 1.63 -34.03
CA SER A 37 22.99 0.88 -33.01
C SER A 37 22.41 1.79 -31.93
N LEU A 38 23.12 2.81 -31.49
CA LEU A 38 22.60 3.83 -30.54
C LEU A 38 21.48 4.66 -31.16
N MET A 39 21.54 4.97 -32.44
CA MET A 39 20.48 5.71 -33.16
C MET A 39 19.24 4.85 -33.38
N LEU A 40 19.36 3.54 -33.60
CA LEU A 40 18.25 2.59 -33.68
C LEU A 40 17.59 2.37 -32.30
N VAL A 41 18.35 2.32 -31.23
CA VAL A 41 17.83 2.23 -29.86
C VAL A 41 17.13 3.52 -29.44
N ALA A 42 17.63 4.69 -29.84
CA ALA A 42 16.96 5.98 -29.63
C ALA A 42 15.67 6.12 -30.48
N LEU A 43 15.63 5.55 -31.70
CA LEU A 43 14.43 5.56 -32.54
C LEU A 43 13.37 4.55 -32.07
N SER A 44 13.78 3.41 -31.50
CA SER A 44 12.84 2.44 -30.89
C SER A 44 12.29 2.91 -29.55
N ALA A 45 13.03 3.70 -28.78
CA ALA A 45 12.54 4.36 -27.57
C ALA A 45 11.49 5.46 -27.86
N GLY A 46 11.50 6.05 -29.06
CA GLY A 46 10.51 7.06 -29.49
C GLY A 46 9.17 6.50 -29.97
N LEU A 47 9.01 5.17 -30.13
CA LEU A 47 7.76 4.54 -30.57
C LEU A 47 6.94 3.90 -29.44
N PHE A 48 7.43 3.88 -28.23
CA PHE A 48 6.60 3.69 -27.04
C PHE A 48 6.11 5.05 -26.55
N SER A 49 5.26 5.71 -27.35
CA SER A 49 4.29 6.66 -26.80
C SER A 49 3.41 5.83 -25.86
N ALA A 50 3.79 5.73 -24.60
CA ALA A 50 2.85 5.43 -23.55
C ALA A 50 1.68 6.40 -23.77
N SER A 51 0.50 5.88 -24.04
CA SER A 51 -0.72 6.67 -24.01
C SER A 51 -0.74 7.27 -22.60
N ALA A 52 -0.30 8.53 -22.49
CA ALA A 52 -0.57 9.31 -21.31
C ALA A 52 -2.10 9.28 -21.21
N HIS A 53 -2.64 8.54 -20.21
CA HIS A 53 -4.04 8.60 -19.89
C HIS A 53 -4.29 10.04 -19.48
N ALA A 54 -4.73 10.85 -20.46
CA ALA A 54 -5.20 12.19 -20.18
C ALA A 54 -6.35 12.05 -19.17
N TRP A 55 -6.36 12.83 -18.13
CA TRP A 55 -7.48 12.90 -17.19
C TRP A 55 -8.79 13.03 -17.96
N TRP A 56 -9.86 12.46 -17.40
CA TRP A 56 -11.22 12.58 -17.94
C TRP A 56 -11.56 14.01 -18.40
N ASN A 57 -11.14 14.98 -17.58
CA ASN A 57 -11.25 16.39 -17.92
C ASN A 57 -10.07 17.18 -17.30
N PRO A 58 -9.21 17.83 -18.12
CA PRO A 58 -8.04 18.57 -17.66
C PRO A 58 -8.37 19.86 -16.88
N ASP A 59 -9.63 20.31 -16.89
CA ASP A 59 -10.03 21.49 -16.11
C ASP A 59 -10.11 21.23 -14.60
N PHE A 60 -10.03 19.95 -14.17
CA PHE A 60 -10.00 19.58 -12.76
C PHE A 60 -8.55 19.53 -12.25
N LYS A 61 -8.29 20.11 -11.07
CA LYS A 61 -6.94 20.24 -10.51
C LYS A 61 -6.49 18.99 -9.75
N GLN A 62 -7.44 18.16 -9.27
CA GLN A 62 -7.16 16.93 -8.54
C GLN A 62 -8.15 15.83 -8.89
N ARG A 63 -7.71 14.60 -8.69
CA ARG A 63 -8.57 13.42 -8.60
C ARG A 63 -8.14 12.53 -7.44
N THR A 64 -9.07 11.87 -6.80
CA THR A 64 -8.81 10.81 -5.82
C THR A 64 -9.13 9.47 -6.47
N LYS A 65 -8.12 8.61 -6.61
CA LYS A 65 -8.32 7.21 -7.03
C LYS A 65 -8.83 6.42 -5.84
N VAL A 66 -9.97 5.77 -6.01
CA VAL A 66 -10.57 4.90 -5.00
C VAL A 66 -10.52 3.47 -5.52
N THR A 67 -9.92 2.59 -4.74
CA THR A 67 -9.78 1.16 -5.05
C THR A 67 -10.61 0.33 -4.09
N LEU A 68 -11.48 -0.54 -4.63
CA LEU A 68 -12.20 -1.55 -3.85
C LEU A 68 -11.45 -2.88 -3.94
N ASN A 69 -10.98 -3.37 -2.81
CA ASN A 69 -10.27 -4.64 -2.72
C ASN A 69 -11.23 -5.77 -2.30
N THR A 70 -11.62 -6.61 -3.27
CA THR A 70 -12.49 -7.77 -3.06
C THR A 70 -11.71 -9.09 -2.88
N THR A 71 -10.39 -9.02 -2.66
CA THR A 71 -9.55 -10.16 -2.30
C THR A 71 -9.64 -10.46 -0.80
N ALA A 72 -8.98 -11.53 -0.35
CA ALA A 72 -8.88 -11.90 1.06
C ALA A 72 -8.17 -10.84 1.95
N GLN A 73 -7.36 -9.94 1.37
CA GLN A 73 -6.73 -8.84 2.10
C GLN A 73 -7.71 -7.67 2.37
N GLY A 74 -8.72 -7.51 1.52
CA GLY A 74 -9.82 -6.56 1.70
C GLY A 74 -11.06 -7.24 2.25
N VAL A 75 -12.09 -7.37 1.41
CA VAL A 75 -13.34 -8.09 1.72
C VAL A 75 -13.63 -9.09 0.62
N GLU A 76 -13.29 -10.35 0.87
CA GLU A 76 -13.45 -11.41 -0.12
C GLU A 76 -14.92 -11.58 -0.54
N THR A 77 -15.18 -11.40 -1.83
CA THR A 77 -16.44 -11.72 -2.48
C THR A 77 -16.22 -12.82 -3.52
N LYS A 78 -17.24 -13.67 -3.74
CA LYS A 78 -17.18 -14.84 -4.65
C LYS A 78 -17.98 -14.63 -5.91
N GLU A 79 -18.93 -13.68 -5.90
CA GLU A 79 -19.78 -13.37 -7.04
C GLU A 79 -19.61 -11.90 -7.48
N ALA A 80 -19.89 -11.64 -8.76
CA ALA A 80 -19.95 -10.27 -9.27
C ALA A 80 -21.22 -9.58 -8.76
N LEU A 81 -21.07 -8.36 -8.23
CA LEU A 81 -22.17 -7.58 -7.68
C LEU A 81 -22.49 -6.40 -8.61
N SER A 82 -23.72 -6.29 -9.03
CA SER A 82 -24.18 -5.21 -9.93
C SER A 82 -24.98 -4.16 -9.19
N GLY A 83 -24.72 -2.87 -9.46
CA GLY A 83 -25.46 -1.76 -8.87
C GLY A 83 -25.19 -1.54 -7.38
N ALA A 84 -24.07 -2.05 -6.86
CA ALA A 84 -23.67 -1.83 -5.48
C ALA A 84 -23.38 -0.35 -5.23
N VAL A 85 -23.85 0.16 -4.09
CA VAL A 85 -23.64 1.55 -3.67
C VAL A 85 -22.72 1.57 -2.46
N VAL A 86 -21.62 2.33 -2.58
CA VAL A 86 -20.60 2.39 -1.55
C VAL A 86 -20.32 3.84 -1.13
N PRO A 87 -20.12 4.13 0.16
CA PRO A 87 -19.72 5.45 0.62
C PRO A 87 -18.21 5.63 0.51
N VAL A 88 -17.76 6.61 -0.25
CA VAL A 88 -16.39 7.08 -0.30
C VAL A 88 -16.22 8.17 0.76
N ARG A 89 -15.32 7.94 1.71
CA ARG A 89 -14.99 8.94 2.73
C ARG A 89 -13.77 9.73 2.29
N LEU A 90 -13.93 11.04 2.16
CA LEU A 90 -12.87 11.97 1.85
C LEU A 90 -12.47 12.73 3.11
N HIS A 91 -11.18 12.88 3.32
CA HIS A 91 -10.56 13.61 4.43
C HIS A 91 -9.22 14.21 3.97
N SER A 92 -8.62 15.10 4.77
CA SER A 92 -7.35 15.79 4.43
C SER A 92 -6.21 14.86 3.97
N GLY A 93 -6.21 13.60 4.39
CA GLY A 93 -5.18 12.62 3.98
C GLY A 93 -5.37 12.01 2.59
N ASN A 94 -6.56 12.17 1.97
CA ASN A 94 -6.87 11.57 0.67
C ASN A 94 -7.63 12.51 -0.29
N PHE A 95 -7.83 13.79 0.09
CA PHE A 95 -8.54 14.77 -0.72
C PHE A 95 -8.12 16.19 -0.35
N ASP A 96 -7.86 17.04 -1.35
CA ASP A 96 -7.56 18.45 -1.13
C ASP A 96 -8.84 19.29 -1.12
N PHE A 97 -9.35 19.58 0.07
CA PHE A 97 -10.56 20.37 0.27
C PHE A 97 -10.39 21.84 -0.13
N LEU A 98 -9.16 22.37 -0.10
CA LEU A 98 -8.90 23.77 -0.44
C LEU A 98 -9.03 24.04 -1.93
N SER A 99 -8.76 23.06 -2.77
CA SER A 99 -8.93 23.18 -4.22
C SER A 99 -10.36 22.94 -4.68
N ALA A 100 -11.20 22.26 -3.89
CA ALA A 100 -12.60 21.99 -4.20
C ALA A 100 -13.49 23.18 -3.85
N LYS A 101 -14.69 23.24 -4.43
CA LYS A 101 -15.71 24.21 -4.00
C LYS A 101 -16.16 23.93 -2.57
N PRO A 102 -16.49 24.96 -1.77
CA PRO A 102 -16.83 24.80 -0.35
C PRO A 102 -18.02 23.89 -0.07
N ASP A 103 -18.91 23.71 -1.04
CA ASP A 103 -20.09 22.85 -0.98
C ASP A 103 -19.92 21.50 -1.71
N GLY A 104 -18.74 21.24 -2.30
CA GLY A 104 -18.46 20.06 -3.09
C GLY A 104 -19.22 20.00 -4.43
N SER A 105 -19.85 21.08 -4.88
CA SER A 105 -20.65 21.08 -6.11
C SER A 105 -19.87 20.84 -7.40
N ASP A 106 -18.54 20.93 -7.35
CA ASP A 106 -17.63 20.59 -8.44
C ASP A 106 -17.17 19.13 -8.44
N LEU A 107 -17.61 18.30 -7.47
CA LEU A 107 -17.27 16.88 -7.49
C LEU A 107 -17.82 16.18 -8.74
N ARG A 108 -17.02 15.28 -9.28
CA ARG A 108 -17.41 14.36 -10.36
C ARG A 108 -16.86 12.98 -10.04
N VAL A 109 -17.66 11.96 -10.30
CA VAL A 109 -17.23 10.58 -10.08
C VAL A 109 -17.19 9.86 -11.43
N VAL A 110 -16.06 9.19 -11.70
CA VAL A 110 -15.79 8.56 -12.99
C VAL A 110 -15.33 7.11 -12.75
N ALA A 111 -15.73 6.20 -13.63
CA ALA A 111 -15.36 4.79 -13.55
C ALA A 111 -13.86 4.55 -13.79
N ALA A 112 -13.42 3.30 -13.62
CA ALA A 112 -12.02 2.89 -13.80
C ALA A 112 -11.44 3.17 -15.20
N ASP A 113 -12.29 3.32 -16.22
CA ASP A 113 -11.88 3.66 -17.57
C ASP A 113 -11.49 5.13 -17.74
N ASP A 114 -11.65 5.92 -16.69
CA ASP A 114 -11.43 7.37 -16.66
C ASP A 114 -12.18 8.12 -17.78
N LYS A 115 -13.39 7.66 -18.12
CA LYS A 115 -14.25 8.21 -19.17
C LYS A 115 -15.73 8.21 -18.80
N THR A 116 -16.20 7.15 -18.16
CA THR A 116 -17.63 6.94 -17.90
C THR A 116 -18.04 7.59 -16.58
N PRO A 117 -18.88 8.63 -16.58
CA PRO A 117 -19.40 9.23 -15.35
C PRO A 117 -20.24 8.20 -14.56
N LEU A 118 -20.08 8.20 -13.25
CA LEU A 118 -20.88 7.38 -12.32
C LEU A 118 -21.89 8.24 -11.59
N LYS A 119 -23.03 7.65 -11.24
CA LYS A 119 -24.00 8.28 -10.37
C LYS A 119 -23.45 8.38 -8.95
N PHE A 120 -23.64 9.53 -8.32
CA PHE A 120 -23.21 9.75 -6.95
C PHE A 120 -24.17 10.67 -6.19
N TRP A 121 -24.06 10.64 -4.87
CA TRP A 121 -24.78 11.51 -3.96
C TRP A 121 -23.84 11.98 -2.86
N ILE A 122 -23.76 13.29 -2.65
CA ILE A 122 -23.02 13.89 -1.55
C ILE A 122 -23.95 13.93 -0.34
N GLU A 123 -23.76 13.03 0.61
CA GLU A 123 -24.50 13.01 1.86
C GLU A 123 -24.02 14.10 2.81
N ARG A 124 -22.70 14.29 2.88
CA ARG A 124 -22.04 15.31 3.70
C ARG A 124 -20.84 15.87 2.96
N PHE A 125 -20.69 17.18 2.97
CA PHE A 125 -19.46 17.86 2.58
C PHE A 125 -19.22 18.99 3.57
N ASP A 126 -18.11 18.91 4.30
CA ASP A 126 -17.71 19.84 5.33
C ASP A 126 -16.27 20.28 5.04
N GLY A 127 -16.14 21.33 4.21
CA GLY A 127 -14.83 21.85 3.81
C GLY A 127 -14.05 22.46 4.96
N THR A 128 -14.73 22.88 6.05
CA THR A 128 -14.07 23.46 7.24
C THR A 128 -13.39 22.39 8.09
N ASN A 129 -14.06 21.25 8.29
CA ASN A 129 -13.52 20.12 9.04
C ASN A 129 -12.82 19.09 8.13
N GLU A 130 -12.74 19.38 6.82
CA GLU A 130 -12.08 18.52 5.83
C GLU A 130 -12.63 17.08 5.84
N LEU A 131 -13.95 16.94 5.84
CA LEU A 131 -14.65 15.66 5.85
C LEU A 131 -15.77 15.64 4.82
N ALA A 132 -15.84 14.58 4.01
CA ALA A 132 -17.00 14.37 3.14
C ALA A 132 -17.37 12.87 3.05
N VAL A 133 -18.65 12.61 2.81
CA VAL A 133 -19.19 11.29 2.49
C VAL A 133 -19.91 11.39 1.16
N VAL A 134 -19.38 10.64 0.19
CA VAL A 134 -19.90 10.60 -1.19
C VAL A 134 -20.30 9.17 -1.52
N TRP A 135 -21.59 8.93 -1.66
CA TRP A 135 -22.12 7.65 -2.11
C TRP A 135 -21.98 7.52 -3.61
N VAL A 136 -21.49 6.36 -4.06
CA VAL A 136 -21.25 6.08 -5.47
C VAL A 136 -21.89 4.75 -5.86
N GLN A 137 -22.67 4.76 -6.95
CA GLN A 137 -23.19 3.54 -7.56
C GLN A 137 -22.17 2.94 -8.51
N LEU A 138 -21.76 1.71 -8.23
CA LEU A 138 -20.86 0.93 -9.08
C LEU A 138 -21.67 0.05 -10.04
N PRO A 139 -21.51 0.17 -11.35
CA PRO A 139 -22.21 -0.67 -12.31
C PRO A 139 -21.95 -2.16 -12.09
N SER A 140 -20.70 -2.51 -11.73
CA SER A 140 -20.29 -3.88 -11.41
C SER A 140 -19.08 -3.84 -10.47
N VAL A 141 -19.06 -4.77 -9.50
CA VAL A 141 -17.92 -5.06 -8.63
C VAL A 141 -17.48 -6.48 -8.92
N ALA A 142 -16.29 -6.67 -9.47
CA ALA A 142 -15.73 -7.97 -9.77
C ALA A 142 -15.23 -8.65 -8.48
N PRO A 143 -15.40 -9.97 -8.31
CA PRO A 143 -14.92 -10.71 -7.15
C PRO A 143 -13.41 -10.97 -7.21
N GLY A 144 -12.78 -11.15 -6.04
CA GLY A 144 -11.41 -11.64 -5.90
C GLY A 144 -10.33 -10.76 -6.52
N THR A 145 -10.55 -9.45 -6.63
CA THR A 145 -9.62 -8.51 -7.26
C THR A 145 -9.50 -7.21 -6.48
N ASP A 146 -8.36 -6.54 -6.64
CA ASP A 146 -8.07 -5.18 -6.18
C ASP A 146 -8.16 -4.14 -7.31
N LYS A 147 -8.74 -4.52 -8.45
CA LYS A 147 -8.83 -3.66 -9.65
C LYS A 147 -10.19 -2.99 -9.85
N ASN A 148 -11.09 -3.08 -8.89
CA ASN A 148 -12.34 -2.31 -8.90
C ASN A 148 -12.05 -0.85 -8.53
N ASN A 149 -11.74 -0.02 -9.51
CA ASN A 149 -11.34 1.37 -9.31
C ASN A 149 -12.43 2.35 -9.72
N LEU A 150 -12.43 3.52 -9.11
CA LEU A 150 -13.14 4.71 -9.55
C LEU A 150 -12.32 5.96 -9.22
N PHE A 151 -12.67 7.09 -9.82
CA PHE A 151 -12.02 8.38 -9.60
C PHE A 151 -13.03 9.42 -9.13
N VAL A 152 -12.67 10.19 -8.09
CA VAL A 152 -13.39 11.37 -7.63
C VAL A 152 -12.59 12.59 -8.04
N TYR A 153 -13.12 13.39 -8.97
CA TYR A 153 -12.52 14.62 -9.48
C TYR A 153 -13.03 15.84 -8.73
N ALA A 154 -12.17 16.84 -8.49
CA ALA A 154 -12.49 18.13 -7.91
C ALA A 154 -11.51 19.23 -8.34
N GLY A 155 -11.77 20.46 -7.94
CA GLY A 155 -10.90 21.60 -8.19
C GLY A 155 -11.19 22.34 -9.50
N ASN A 156 -12.39 22.24 -10.04
CA ASN A 156 -12.83 23.03 -11.18
C ASN A 156 -13.82 24.12 -10.75
N GLU A 157 -13.33 25.33 -10.56
CA GLU A 157 -14.14 26.49 -10.15
C GLU A 157 -15.27 26.83 -11.15
N LYS A 158 -15.10 26.46 -12.44
CA LYS A 158 -16.08 26.72 -13.50
C LYS A 158 -17.09 25.59 -13.66
N ALA A 159 -16.90 24.45 -12.99
CA ALA A 159 -17.84 23.34 -13.09
C ALA A 159 -19.23 23.80 -12.63
N ALA A 160 -20.25 23.53 -13.45
CA ALA A 160 -21.64 23.67 -13.01
C ALA A 160 -21.91 22.67 -11.88
N ALA A 161 -22.80 23.01 -10.94
CA ALA A 161 -23.24 22.05 -9.94
C ALA A 161 -23.88 20.85 -10.66
N GLU A 162 -23.37 19.65 -10.43
CA GLU A 162 -24.04 18.44 -10.88
C GLU A 162 -25.08 18.02 -9.85
N ALA A 163 -26.22 17.53 -10.34
CA ALA A 163 -27.29 17.08 -9.45
C ALA A 163 -26.79 15.86 -8.64
N SER A 164 -26.44 16.13 -7.41
CA SER A 164 -26.23 15.08 -6.41
C SER A 164 -27.60 14.46 -6.11
N ASN A 165 -27.79 13.19 -6.50
CA ASN A 165 -29.09 12.55 -6.41
C ASN A 165 -29.05 11.36 -5.45
N PRO A 166 -29.77 11.41 -4.32
CA PRO A 166 -29.88 10.28 -3.41
C PRO A 166 -30.59 9.05 -4.05
N ALA A 167 -31.37 9.22 -5.12
CA ALA A 167 -31.94 8.10 -5.88
C ALA A 167 -30.94 7.40 -6.80
N LEU A 168 -29.75 7.08 -6.27
CA LEU A 168 -28.70 6.36 -7.00
C LEU A 168 -28.72 4.84 -6.77
N PHE A 169 -29.54 4.37 -5.86
CA PHE A 169 -29.63 2.95 -5.53
C PHE A 169 -30.22 2.13 -6.69
N ASP A 170 -30.02 0.82 -6.68
CA ASP A 170 -30.53 -0.05 -7.73
C ASP A 170 -32.08 -0.11 -7.73
N SER A 171 -32.66 -0.60 -8.80
CA SER A 171 -34.13 -0.66 -8.98
C SER A 171 -34.84 -1.60 -8.00
N ALA A 172 -34.10 -2.46 -7.31
CA ALA A 172 -34.64 -3.34 -6.28
C ALA A 172 -34.65 -2.69 -4.89
N MET A 173 -33.96 -1.55 -4.71
CA MET A 173 -34.01 -0.77 -3.47
C MET A 173 -35.34 -0.05 -3.37
N LEU A 174 -36.12 -0.34 -2.34
CA LEU A 174 -37.42 0.23 -2.11
C LEU A 174 -37.38 1.54 -1.32
N ALA A 175 -36.47 1.61 -0.33
CA ALA A 175 -36.24 2.81 0.46
C ALA A 175 -34.90 2.76 1.20
N VAL A 176 -34.33 3.94 1.44
CA VAL A 176 -33.09 4.13 2.21
C VAL A 176 -33.20 5.34 3.09
N TRP A 177 -32.92 5.21 4.38
CA TRP A 177 -32.84 6.32 5.33
C TRP A 177 -31.45 6.44 5.91
N SER A 178 -30.74 7.49 5.56
CA SER A 178 -29.41 7.81 6.07
C SER A 178 -29.43 8.70 7.32
N TRP A 179 -30.62 9.21 7.72
CA TRP A 179 -30.83 10.11 8.86
C TRP A 179 -30.02 11.42 8.80
N SER A 180 -29.61 11.82 7.60
CA SER A 180 -28.70 12.96 7.37
C SER A 180 -29.41 14.32 7.35
N GLU A 181 -30.74 14.37 7.46
CA GLU A 181 -31.47 15.62 7.57
C GLU A 181 -31.09 16.34 8.87
N LYS A 182 -30.95 17.66 8.80
CA LYS A 182 -30.53 18.49 9.93
C LYS A 182 -31.49 18.40 11.11
N ASP A 183 -32.81 18.38 10.82
CA ASP A 183 -33.90 18.30 11.79
C ASP A 183 -35.19 17.78 11.12
N GLY A 184 -36.27 17.65 11.89
CA GLY A 184 -37.60 17.29 11.40
C GLY A 184 -37.77 15.80 11.09
N GLN A 185 -38.67 15.51 10.14
CA GLN A 185 -38.98 14.14 9.71
C GLN A 185 -37.81 13.51 8.97
N ALA A 186 -37.62 12.19 9.12
CA ALA A 186 -36.75 11.42 8.27
C ALA A 186 -37.40 11.20 6.91
N ILE A 187 -36.59 11.34 5.85
CA ILE A 187 -37.05 11.24 4.46
C ILE A 187 -36.18 10.19 3.77
N ASP A 188 -36.81 9.24 3.09
CA ASP A 188 -36.03 8.26 2.32
C ASP A 188 -35.31 8.91 1.13
N ALA A 189 -34.28 8.23 0.60
CA ALA A 189 -33.49 8.75 -0.50
C ALA A 189 -34.27 9.07 -1.78
N SER A 190 -35.47 8.48 -1.98
CA SER A 190 -36.36 8.83 -3.10
C SER A 190 -37.18 10.10 -2.84
N GLY A 191 -37.23 10.58 -1.60
CA GLY A 191 -38.06 11.69 -1.15
C GLY A 191 -39.53 11.37 -0.98
N GLN A 192 -39.95 10.11 -1.15
CA GLN A 192 -41.36 9.72 -1.16
C GLN A 192 -41.89 9.27 0.20
N ILE A 193 -41.04 8.63 1.01
CA ILE A 193 -41.45 8.06 2.29
C ILE A 193 -40.85 8.90 3.43
N LYS A 194 -41.76 9.47 4.25
CA LYS A 194 -41.37 10.29 5.40
C LYS A 194 -41.80 9.62 6.70
N SER A 195 -41.05 9.87 7.76
CA SER A 195 -41.46 9.44 9.08
C SER A 195 -42.71 10.18 9.53
N SER A 196 -43.56 9.51 10.33
CA SER A 196 -44.81 10.11 10.84
C SER A 196 -44.57 11.28 11.80
N ALA A 197 -43.40 11.33 12.45
CA ALA A 197 -42.98 12.35 13.41
C ALA A 197 -41.52 12.76 13.19
N PRO A 198 -41.12 13.92 13.74
CA PRO A 198 -39.70 14.29 13.78
C PRO A 198 -38.83 13.24 14.48
N VAL A 199 -37.60 13.08 14.00
CA VAL A 199 -36.65 12.09 14.50
C VAL A 199 -35.53 12.81 15.27
N VAL A 200 -35.22 12.31 16.47
CA VAL A 200 -34.05 12.76 17.22
C VAL A 200 -32.81 12.13 16.61
N ARG A 201 -31.78 12.94 16.34
CA ARG A 201 -30.55 12.51 15.68
C ARG A 201 -29.33 12.74 16.55
N GLU A 202 -28.35 11.86 16.36
CA GLU A 202 -26.99 11.98 16.90
C GLU A 202 -26.04 12.27 15.77
N ALA A 203 -25.20 13.29 15.89
CA ALA A 203 -24.31 13.75 14.81
C ALA A 203 -23.20 12.75 14.44
N ASN A 204 -22.82 11.87 15.38
CA ASN A 204 -21.77 10.88 15.20
C ASN A 204 -22.38 9.47 15.01
N GLY A 205 -22.98 9.26 13.84
CA GLY A 205 -23.47 7.95 13.37
C GLY A 205 -22.31 7.01 12.94
N GLN A 206 -22.69 5.91 12.34
CA GLN A 206 -21.73 5.01 11.69
C GLN A 206 -21.18 5.62 10.40
N ILE A 207 -22.01 6.36 9.66
CA ILE A 207 -21.64 6.98 8.39
C ILE A 207 -21.60 8.50 8.52
N ALA A 208 -22.68 9.12 8.84
CA ALA A 208 -22.76 10.57 9.05
C ALA A 208 -23.51 10.88 10.35
N SER A 209 -24.82 10.84 10.33
CA SER A 209 -25.67 10.99 11.52
C SER A 209 -26.56 9.74 11.71
N ALA A 210 -27.07 9.53 12.90
CA ALA A 210 -27.89 8.37 13.24
C ALA A 210 -29.17 8.76 13.96
N ALA A 211 -30.24 7.98 13.80
CA ALA A 211 -31.44 8.10 14.60
C ALA A 211 -31.19 7.62 16.03
N LYS A 212 -31.59 8.40 17.04
CA LYS A 212 -31.42 8.10 18.46
C LYS A 212 -32.72 7.65 19.09
N PHE A 213 -32.67 6.54 19.81
CA PHE A 213 -33.78 5.92 20.52
C PHE A 213 -33.48 5.90 22.01
N ASP A 214 -34.45 6.27 22.81
CA ASP A 214 -34.38 6.36 24.26
C ASP A 214 -35.12 5.21 24.99
N GLY A 215 -35.71 4.29 24.23
CA GLY A 215 -36.55 3.20 24.73
C GLY A 215 -38.05 3.50 24.72
N VAL A 216 -38.44 4.74 24.45
CA VAL A 216 -39.84 5.16 24.39
C VAL A 216 -40.25 5.60 22.98
N GLN A 217 -39.39 6.35 22.31
CA GLN A 217 -39.61 6.85 20.97
C GLN A 217 -39.59 5.72 19.94
N THR A 218 -40.57 5.77 19.00
CA THR A 218 -40.64 4.91 17.83
C THR A 218 -40.72 5.74 16.56
N ILE A 219 -40.17 5.23 15.47
CA ILE A 219 -40.29 5.86 14.15
C ILE A 219 -41.19 4.98 13.28
N SER A 220 -42.25 5.56 12.71
CA SER A 220 -43.13 4.87 11.78
C SER A 220 -42.95 5.41 10.37
N LEU A 221 -42.72 4.51 9.43
CA LEU A 221 -42.41 4.76 8.02
C LEU A 221 -43.47 4.04 7.19
N SER A 222 -44.24 4.76 6.38
CA SER A 222 -45.33 4.18 5.61
C SER A 222 -45.20 4.50 4.13
N GLY A 223 -45.26 3.47 3.28
CA GLY A 223 -45.21 3.63 1.84
C GLY A 223 -45.66 2.34 1.11
N GLU A 224 -46.42 2.52 0.02
CA GLU A 224 -46.84 1.38 -0.82
C GLU A 224 -45.67 0.56 -1.37
N ALA A 225 -44.55 1.23 -1.63
CA ALA A 225 -43.32 0.58 -2.12
C ALA A 225 -42.72 -0.43 -1.12
N LEU A 226 -43.06 -0.34 0.18
CA LEU A 226 -42.51 -1.23 1.20
C LEU A 226 -43.26 -2.57 1.31
N LYS A 227 -44.32 -2.80 0.53
CA LYS A 227 -45.09 -4.04 0.55
C LYS A 227 -44.37 -5.18 -0.18
N ALA A 228 -44.46 -6.38 0.40
CA ALA A 228 -43.91 -7.58 -0.23
C ALA A 228 -44.76 -8.83 0.08
N PRO A 229 -44.69 -9.90 -0.76
CA PRO A 229 -45.24 -11.20 -0.44
C PRO A 229 -44.68 -11.77 0.88
N GLY A 230 -45.44 -12.55 1.60
CA GLY A 230 -45.01 -13.12 2.90
C GLY A 230 -43.85 -14.09 2.86
N ASN A 231 -43.50 -14.62 1.68
CA ASN A 231 -42.33 -15.47 1.46
C ASN A 231 -41.19 -14.75 0.70
N GLY A 232 -41.28 -13.41 0.60
CA GLY A 232 -40.29 -12.59 -0.10
C GLY A 232 -40.45 -12.60 -1.63
N PRO A 233 -39.47 -12.03 -2.38
CA PRO A 233 -38.15 -11.56 -1.94
C PRO A 233 -38.20 -10.23 -1.16
N TYR A 234 -37.56 -10.19 -0.02
CA TYR A 234 -37.49 -8.99 0.80
C TYR A 234 -36.22 -8.98 1.66
N SER A 235 -35.53 -7.86 1.72
CA SER A 235 -34.34 -7.68 2.56
C SER A 235 -34.41 -6.36 3.30
N VAL A 236 -34.11 -6.38 4.59
CA VAL A 236 -33.97 -5.19 5.44
C VAL A 236 -32.60 -5.24 6.10
N SER A 237 -31.82 -4.18 5.98
CA SER A 237 -30.54 -4.03 6.66
C SER A 237 -30.41 -2.67 7.34
N LEU A 238 -29.67 -2.62 8.44
CA LEU A 238 -29.43 -1.39 9.20
C LEU A 238 -28.17 -1.54 10.05
N TRP A 239 -27.58 -0.41 10.39
CA TRP A 239 -26.57 -0.32 11.44
C TRP A 239 -27.24 -0.07 12.79
N VAL A 240 -26.79 -0.78 13.82
CA VAL A 240 -27.27 -0.62 15.19
C VAL A 240 -26.13 -0.48 16.17
N LYS A 241 -26.30 0.41 17.16
CA LYS A 241 -25.41 0.53 18.32
C LYS A 241 -26.27 0.46 19.57
N PRO A 242 -26.47 -0.75 20.14
CA PRO A 242 -27.39 -0.93 21.25
C PRO A 242 -26.77 -0.41 22.57
N GLU A 243 -27.59 0.31 23.35
CA GLU A 243 -27.32 0.71 24.74
C GLU A 243 -28.08 -0.15 25.74
N ALA A 244 -28.99 -1.01 25.27
CA ALA A 244 -29.75 -1.97 26.06
C ALA A 244 -29.68 -3.35 25.40
N THR A 245 -29.96 -4.40 26.17
CA THR A 245 -29.94 -5.79 25.71
C THR A 245 -31.24 -6.27 25.09
N SER A 246 -32.29 -5.43 25.05
CA SER A 246 -33.61 -5.77 24.52
C SER A 246 -34.24 -4.60 23.78
N GLY A 247 -35.19 -4.92 22.89
CA GLY A 247 -35.95 -3.95 22.13
C GLY A 247 -36.15 -4.39 20.68
N VAL A 248 -37.17 -3.86 19.99
CA VAL A 248 -37.47 -4.13 18.59
C VAL A 248 -36.66 -3.18 17.73
N LEU A 249 -35.78 -3.71 16.90
CA LEU A 249 -34.97 -2.93 15.95
C LEU A 249 -35.86 -2.43 14.80
N PHE A 250 -36.64 -3.36 14.21
CA PHE A 250 -37.72 -3.01 13.29
C PHE A 250 -38.83 -4.07 13.30
N LYS A 251 -40.03 -3.68 12.88
CA LYS A 251 -41.14 -4.59 12.56
C LYS A 251 -41.99 -4.06 11.42
N GLN A 252 -42.51 -4.94 10.57
CA GLN A 252 -43.45 -4.65 9.52
C GLN A 252 -44.35 -5.86 9.29
N GLY A 253 -45.64 -5.73 9.62
CA GLY A 253 -46.55 -6.87 9.57
C GLY A 253 -46.02 -8.08 10.33
N PRO A 254 -45.89 -9.26 9.66
CA PRO A 254 -45.38 -10.48 10.28
C PRO A 254 -43.86 -10.50 10.47
N LEU A 255 -43.10 -9.62 9.77
CA LEU A 255 -41.66 -9.55 9.82
C LEU A 255 -41.17 -8.66 10.97
N SER A 256 -40.25 -9.14 11.78
CA SER A 256 -39.58 -8.35 12.83
C SER A 256 -38.14 -8.80 13.08
N LEU A 257 -37.35 -7.85 13.52
CA LEU A 257 -36.03 -8.09 14.09
C LEU A 257 -35.96 -7.44 15.48
N GLN A 258 -35.64 -8.21 16.49
CA GLN A 258 -35.52 -7.70 17.85
C GLN A 258 -34.24 -8.17 18.53
N LEU A 259 -33.83 -7.42 19.51
CA LEU A 259 -32.76 -7.79 20.44
C LEU A 259 -33.40 -8.40 21.70
N ASP A 260 -32.99 -9.60 22.08
CA ASP A 260 -33.48 -10.32 23.25
C ASP A 260 -32.28 -10.86 24.04
N GLY A 261 -32.02 -10.30 25.21
CA GLY A 261 -30.86 -10.64 26.04
C GLY A 261 -29.50 -10.39 25.34
N GLY A 262 -29.41 -9.43 24.41
CA GLY A 262 -28.20 -9.16 23.63
C GLY A 262 -28.05 -10.01 22.36
N LYS A 263 -28.97 -10.96 22.13
CA LYS A 263 -29.01 -11.82 20.95
C LYS A 263 -30.10 -11.38 19.98
N LEU A 264 -29.83 -11.47 18.68
CA LEU A 264 -30.81 -11.15 17.66
C LEU A 264 -31.83 -12.27 17.46
N LEU A 265 -33.10 -11.88 17.30
CA LEU A 265 -34.20 -12.75 16.94
C LEU A 265 -34.96 -12.14 15.77
N ALA A 266 -34.84 -12.77 14.60
CA ALA A 266 -35.69 -12.47 13.44
C ALA A 266 -36.93 -13.37 13.49
N SER A 267 -38.11 -12.76 13.17
CA SER A 267 -39.38 -13.49 13.14
C SER A 267 -40.16 -13.16 11.86
N LEU A 268 -40.80 -14.16 11.27
CA LEU A 268 -41.76 -14.03 10.19
C LEU A 268 -43.02 -14.80 10.58
N GLY A 269 -43.97 -14.12 11.23
CA GLY A 269 -45.09 -14.76 11.90
C GLY A 269 -44.61 -15.71 12.99
N VAL A 270 -44.88 -17.02 12.83
CA VAL A 270 -44.48 -18.06 13.79
C VAL A 270 -43.05 -18.59 13.56
N ILE A 271 -42.48 -18.30 12.40
CA ILE A 271 -41.13 -18.76 12.03
C ILE A 271 -40.09 -17.84 12.70
N LYS A 272 -39.09 -18.44 13.32
CA LYS A 272 -38.07 -17.71 14.09
C LYS A 272 -36.67 -18.19 13.73
N ALA A 273 -35.75 -17.23 13.54
CA ALA A 273 -34.30 -17.45 13.41
C ALA A 273 -33.59 -16.63 14.48
N SER A 274 -32.89 -17.29 15.40
CA SER A 274 -32.20 -16.64 16.51
C SER A 274 -30.69 -16.92 16.44
N GLY A 275 -29.90 -15.86 16.47
CA GLY A 275 -28.43 -15.96 16.43
C GLY A 275 -27.78 -14.57 16.34
N GLY A 276 -26.47 -14.52 16.52
CA GLY A 276 -25.72 -13.28 16.44
C GLY A 276 -25.83 -12.45 17.73
N ASP A 277 -24.79 -12.46 18.53
CA ASP A 277 -24.68 -11.63 19.72
C ASP A 277 -24.22 -10.23 19.33
N LEU A 278 -24.91 -9.18 19.80
CA LEU A 278 -24.49 -7.80 19.57
C LEU A 278 -23.73 -7.25 20.78
N PRO A 279 -22.52 -6.73 20.57
CA PRO A 279 -21.79 -6.07 21.64
C PRO A 279 -22.51 -4.78 22.05
N SER A 280 -22.61 -4.51 23.35
CA SER A 280 -23.16 -3.26 23.87
C SER A 280 -22.26 -2.09 23.47
N ALA A 281 -22.88 -0.96 23.13
CA ALA A 281 -22.25 0.31 22.77
C ALA A 281 -21.26 0.24 21.56
N ALA A 282 -21.35 -0.80 20.73
CA ALA A 282 -20.57 -0.93 19.50
C ALA A 282 -21.49 -1.04 18.28
N TRP A 283 -21.04 -0.49 17.16
CA TRP A 283 -21.76 -0.57 15.90
C TRP A 283 -21.69 -1.99 15.31
N ALA A 284 -22.84 -2.49 14.87
CA ALA A 284 -22.97 -3.73 14.13
C ALA A 284 -23.95 -3.55 12.95
N HIS A 285 -23.60 -4.04 11.79
CA HIS A 285 -24.51 -4.16 10.66
C HIS A 285 -25.35 -5.42 10.82
N VAL A 286 -26.67 -5.29 10.76
CA VAL A 286 -27.60 -6.42 10.86
C VAL A 286 -28.51 -6.44 9.65
N ALA A 287 -28.83 -7.64 9.13
CA ALA A 287 -29.74 -7.77 8.02
C ALA A 287 -30.64 -9.00 8.17
N VAL A 288 -31.89 -8.85 7.73
CA VAL A 288 -32.85 -9.94 7.61
C VAL A 288 -33.23 -10.08 6.14
N VAL A 289 -33.15 -11.29 5.63
CA VAL A 289 -33.50 -11.64 4.25
C VAL A 289 -34.57 -12.71 4.24
N VAL A 290 -35.67 -12.42 3.57
CA VAL A 290 -36.78 -13.36 3.32
C VAL A 290 -36.77 -13.70 1.84
N GLY A 291 -36.68 -14.99 1.50
CA GLY A 291 -36.71 -15.46 0.13
C GLY A 291 -36.02 -16.79 -0.05
N ALA A 292 -36.15 -17.37 -1.22
CA ALA A 292 -35.62 -18.71 -1.53
C ALA A 292 -36.03 -19.78 -0.48
N GLY A 293 -37.22 -19.67 0.09
CA GLY A 293 -37.75 -20.60 1.10
C GLY A 293 -37.09 -20.46 2.48
N LYS A 294 -36.45 -19.33 2.78
CA LYS A 294 -35.74 -19.11 4.06
C LYS A 294 -36.00 -17.71 4.62
N LEU A 295 -35.95 -17.64 5.94
CA LEU A 295 -35.72 -16.45 6.74
C LEU A 295 -34.26 -16.50 7.20
N SER A 296 -33.44 -15.59 6.74
CA SER A 296 -32.01 -15.56 7.05
C SER A 296 -31.62 -14.28 7.79
N LEU A 297 -30.78 -14.42 8.81
CA LEU A 297 -30.24 -13.34 9.63
C LEU A 297 -28.73 -13.24 9.41
N TYR A 298 -28.24 -12.00 9.25
CA TYR A 298 -26.83 -11.70 9.05
C TYR A 298 -26.36 -10.67 10.07
N VAL A 299 -25.11 -10.80 10.50
CA VAL A 299 -24.41 -9.83 11.34
C VAL A 299 -23.07 -9.49 10.69
N ASN A 300 -22.82 -8.20 10.46
CA ASN A 300 -21.61 -7.70 9.78
C ASN A 300 -21.33 -8.39 8.41
N GLY A 301 -22.41 -8.75 7.70
CA GLY A 301 -22.35 -9.42 6.41
C GLY A 301 -22.17 -10.94 6.48
N GLU A 302 -21.96 -11.51 7.66
CA GLU A 302 -21.80 -12.96 7.83
C GLU A 302 -23.11 -13.61 8.29
N PRO A 303 -23.46 -14.83 7.80
CA PRO A 303 -24.66 -15.55 8.23
C PRO A 303 -24.62 -15.83 9.74
N ALA A 304 -25.69 -15.45 10.47
CA ALA A 304 -25.82 -15.66 11.91
C ALA A 304 -26.84 -16.75 12.26
N ALA A 305 -28.00 -16.78 11.55
CA ALA A 305 -29.03 -17.81 11.73
C ALA A 305 -29.91 -17.91 10.49
N SER A 306 -30.61 -19.02 10.33
CA SER A 306 -31.67 -19.17 9.34
C SER A 306 -32.76 -20.14 9.78
N ALA A 307 -33.96 -19.98 9.22
CA ALA A 307 -35.09 -20.89 9.40
C ALA A 307 -35.81 -21.09 8.05
N ASP A 308 -36.34 -22.31 7.84
CA ASP A 308 -37.06 -22.62 6.60
C ASP A 308 -38.46 -22.00 6.62
N VAL A 309 -38.85 -21.42 5.50
CA VAL A 309 -40.18 -20.83 5.24
C VAL A 309 -40.93 -21.78 4.28
N ALA A 310 -41.73 -22.68 4.84
CA ALA A 310 -42.36 -23.76 4.08
C ALA A 310 -43.54 -23.34 3.19
N ALA A 311 -44.19 -22.20 3.49
CA ALA A 311 -45.33 -21.70 2.73
C ALA A 311 -45.39 -20.17 2.72
N ALA A 312 -46.05 -19.59 1.72
CA ALA A 312 -46.38 -18.17 1.71
C ALA A 312 -47.25 -17.87 2.91
N GLY A 313 -46.73 -17.05 3.83
CA GLY A 313 -47.46 -16.50 4.97
C GLY A 313 -48.24 -15.26 4.57
N ALA A 314 -48.72 -14.51 5.56
CA ALA A 314 -49.33 -13.18 5.36
C ALA A 314 -48.30 -12.24 4.72
N GLY A 315 -48.75 -11.34 3.84
CA GLY A 315 -47.92 -10.32 3.21
C GLY A 315 -47.16 -9.48 4.23
N ILE A 316 -45.97 -9.01 3.87
CA ILE A 316 -45.21 -8.03 4.62
C ILE A 316 -45.78 -6.65 4.26
N GLU A 317 -46.74 -6.18 5.04
CA GLU A 317 -47.52 -4.99 4.77
C GLU A 317 -47.66 -4.11 6.03
N GLY A 318 -48.15 -2.88 5.82
CA GLY A 318 -48.29 -1.90 6.89
C GLY A 318 -47.04 -1.06 7.13
N PRO A 319 -47.05 -0.20 8.15
CA PRO A 319 -45.92 0.65 8.46
C PRO A 319 -44.72 -0.17 8.91
N LEU A 320 -43.53 0.23 8.45
CA LEU A 320 -42.27 -0.20 9.01
C LEU A 320 -42.00 0.62 10.27
N VAL A 321 -42.09 -0.01 11.43
CA VAL A 321 -41.85 0.61 12.74
C VAL A 321 -40.44 0.27 13.21
N VAL A 322 -39.68 1.30 13.60
CA VAL A 322 -38.30 1.19 14.05
C VAL A 322 -38.20 1.64 15.51
N GLY A 323 -37.50 0.91 16.33
CA GLY A 323 -37.04 1.32 17.66
C GLY A 323 -38.03 1.12 18.80
N GLU A 324 -39.06 0.27 18.66
CA GLU A 324 -40.05 0.03 19.73
C GLU A 324 -39.39 -0.63 20.96
N GLY A 325 -39.35 0.09 22.09
CA GLY A 325 -38.66 -0.37 23.31
C GLY A 325 -37.13 -0.49 23.16
N PHE A 326 -36.56 -0.02 22.06
CA PHE A 326 -35.11 -0.07 21.82
C PHE A 326 -34.42 1.20 22.35
N LYS A 327 -33.29 1.04 23.01
CA LYS A 327 -32.42 2.13 23.42
C LYS A 327 -31.08 2.00 22.73
N GLY A 328 -30.67 3.05 22.03
CA GLY A 328 -29.41 3.06 21.25
C GLY A 328 -29.51 3.89 19.99
N LEU A 329 -28.63 3.66 19.04
CA LEU A 329 -28.57 4.35 17.76
C LEU A 329 -28.88 3.39 16.61
N VAL A 330 -29.54 3.92 15.57
CA VAL A 330 -29.77 3.23 14.29
C VAL A 330 -29.28 4.12 13.17
N ASP A 331 -28.51 3.56 12.24
CA ASP A 331 -28.01 4.27 11.06
C ASP A 331 -28.24 3.44 9.80
N GLN A 332 -28.30 4.07 8.65
CA GLN A 332 -28.38 3.50 7.31
C GLN A 332 -29.39 2.33 7.21
N LEU A 333 -30.68 2.66 7.38
CA LEU A 333 -31.76 1.69 7.18
C LEU A 333 -32.07 1.52 5.69
N GLU A 334 -31.89 0.32 5.18
CA GLU A 334 -32.13 -0.04 3.79
C GLU A 334 -33.20 -1.12 3.67
N VAL A 335 -34.12 -0.95 2.72
CA VAL A 335 -35.17 -1.91 2.41
C VAL A 335 -35.12 -2.22 0.92
N ALA A 336 -35.02 -3.50 0.57
CA ALA A 336 -34.95 -3.97 -0.82
C ALA A 336 -36.00 -5.06 -1.12
N GLY A 337 -36.65 -4.96 -2.28
CA GLY A 337 -37.60 -5.95 -2.82
C GLY A 337 -36.91 -7.13 -3.53
N THR A 338 -35.74 -7.51 -3.06
CA THR A 338 -34.96 -8.62 -3.62
C THR A 338 -34.26 -9.40 -2.50
N VAL A 339 -33.83 -10.62 -2.80
CA VAL A 339 -32.95 -11.39 -1.91
C VAL A 339 -31.53 -10.83 -2.08
N ARG A 340 -31.05 -10.10 -1.10
CA ARG A 340 -29.65 -9.70 -1.06
C ARG A 340 -28.78 -10.90 -0.68
N SER A 341 -27.76 -11.16 -1.50
CA SER A 341 -26.84 -12.26 -1.24
C SER A 341 -25.90 -11.98 -0.05
N ALA A 342 -25.27 -13.02 0.48
CA ALA A 342 -24.29 -12.89 1.53
C ALA A 342 -23.13 -11.96 1.12
N ASP A 343 -22.64 -12.09 -0.12
CA ASP A 343 -21.57 -11.26 -0.65
C ASP A 343 -22.00 -9.78 -0.79
N TRP A 344 -23.26 -9.53 -1.17
CA TRP A 344 -23.81 -8.19 -1.18
C TRP A 344 -23.80 -7.55 0.22
N LEU A 345 -24.35 -8.28 1.21
CA LEU A 345 -24.43 -7.81 2.59
C LEU A 345 -23.05 -7.63 3.20
N LYS A 346 -22.10 -8.50 2.85
CA LYS A 346 -20.71 -8.42 3.27
C LYS A 346 -20.00 -7.19 2.70
N LEU A 347 -20.20 -6.93 1.40
CA LEU A 347 -19.67 -5.73 0.74
C LEU A 347 -20.27 -4.46 1.37
N ALA A 348 -21.59 -4.40 1.55
CA ALA A 348 -22.29 -3.25 2.14
C ALA A 348 -21.80 -2.98 3.57
N ALA A 349 -21.81 -4.00 4.44
CA ALA A 349 -21.31 -3.88 5.80
C ALA A 349 -19.87 -3.40 5.87
N ALA A 350 -19.00 -3.92 5.00
CA ALA A 350 -17.59 -3.55 4.98
C ALA A 350 -17.36 -2.15 4.43
N ALA A 351 -18.04 -1.76 3.33
CA ALA A 351 -17.88 -0.44 2.73
C ALA A 351 -18.36 0.69 3.65
N GLN A 352 -19.41 0.42 4.42
CA GLN A 352 -20.02 1.39 5.33
C GLN A 352 -19.27 1.56 6.66
N ARG A 353 -18.29 0.71 6.98
CA ARG A 353 -17.46 0.86 8.20
C ARG A 353 -16.44 1.99 8.04
N ALA A 354 -16.14 2.67 9.16
CA ALA A 354 -15.15 3.75 9.16
C ALA A 354 -13.70 3.24 8.97
N ASP A 355 -13.42 2.02 9.42
CA ASP A 355 -12.12 1.34 9.35
C ASP A 355 -11.99 0.42 8.10
N ALA A 356 -12.73 0.72 7.05
CA ALA A 356 -12.85 -0.17 5.90
C ALA A 356 -11.51 -0.40 5.18
N LYS A 357 -11.01 -1.62 5.26
CA LYS A 357 -9.89 -2.10 4.42
C LYS A 357 -10.30 -2.35 2.97
N LEU A 358 -11.59 -2.35 2.70
CA LEU A 358 -12.17 -2.53 1.38
C LEU A 358 -11.86 -1.36 0.45
N LEU A 359 -11.99 -0.12 0.97
CA LEU A 359 -11.86 1.10 0.19
C LEU A 359 -10.56 1.82 0.54
N VAL A 360 -9.68 1.95 -0.44
CA VAL A 360 -8.45 2.74 -0.33
C VAL A 360 -8.54 3.92 -1.28
N ALA A 361 -8.45 5.13 -0.75
CA ALA A 361 -8.51 6.37 -1.52
C ALA A 361 -7.17 7.09 -1.49
N VAL A 362 -6.65 7.47 -2.66
CA VAL A 362 -5.37 8.15 -2.82
C VAL A 362 -5.52 9.34 -3.76
N THR A 363 -5.14 10.53 -3.30
CA THR A 363 -5.15 11.75 -4.13
C THR A 363 -4.05 11.72 -5.18
N GLN A 364 -4.38 12.14 -6.39
CA GLN A 364 -3.47 12.30 -7.52
C GLN A 364 -3.56 13.72 -8.06
N THR A 365 -2.42 14.34 -8.31
CA THR A 365 -2.30 15.56 -9.12
C THR A 365 -1.97 15.21 -10.56
N GLU A 366 -2.15 16.14 -11.51
CA GLU A 366 -1.83 15.89 -12.93
C GLU A 366 -0.35 15.51 -13.14
N GLU A 367 0.56 16.04 -12.31
CA GLU A 367 1.98 15.70 -12.34
C GLU A 367 2.23 14.28 -11.86
N SER A 368 1.61 13.87 -10.75
CA SER A 368 1.74 12.50 -10.23
C SER A 368 1.09 11.44 -11.14
N ALA A 369 0.05 11.81 -11.87
CA ALA A 369 -0.61 10.90 -12.81
C ALA A 369 0.22 10.62 -14.07
N LYS A 370 1.10 11.54 -14.48
CA LYS A 370 2.04 11.32 -15.60
C LYS A 370 3.15 10.32 -15.26
N GLU A 371 3.48 10.17 -14.00
CA GLU A 371 4.48 9.20 -13.52
C GLU A 371 3.91 7.76 -13.41
N GLU A 372 2.60 7.59 -13.25
CA GLU A 372 1.96 6.27 -13.11
C GLU A 372 1.80 5.47 -14.41
N GLY A 373 2.10 6.03 -15.58
CA GLY A 373 2.04 5.33 -16.87
C GLY A 373 2.97 4.13 -17.04
N GLY A 374 3.66 3.69 -16.00
CA GLY A 374 4.66 2.63 -16.00
C GLY A 374 4.58 1.59 -14.88
N GLY A 375 3.42 1.34 -14.27
CA GLY A 375 3.27 0.35 -13.19
C GLY A 375 2.77 0.97 -11.89
N GLU A 376 2.01 0.21 -11.10
CA GLU A 376 1.51 0.67 -9.79
C GLU A 376 2.65 1.30 -8.97
N PRO A 377 2.46 2.51 -8.40
CA PRO A 377 3.43 3.04 -7.46
C PRO A 377 3.42 2.10 -6.25
N GLY A 378 4.47 1.31 -6.14
CA GLY A 378 4.66 0.46 -4.96
C GLY A 378 4.56 1.33 -3.72
N HIS A 379 4.17 0.75 -2.58
CA HIS A 379 4.11 1.42 -1.27
C HIS A 379 5.33 2.31 -0.98
N PHE A 380 6.42 2.07 -1.68
CA PHE A 380 7.68 2.83 -1.61
C PHE A 380 7.57 4.23 -2.25
N ALA A 381 6.86 4.40 -3.36
CA ALA A 381 6.69 5.70 -4.01
C ALA A 381 5.78 6.63 -3.19
N ILE A 382 4.73 6.07 -2.58
CA ILE A 382 3.83 6.81 -1.66
C ILE A 382 4.62 7.29 -0.44
N LEU A 383 5.51 6.44 0.11
CA LEU A 383 6.38 6.81 1.23
C LEU A 383 7.37 7.92 0.85
N VAL A 384 7.97 7.85 -0.35
CA VAL A 384 8.97 8.83 -0.82
C VAL A 384 8.34 10.20 -1.08
N ASN A 385 7.14 10.26 -1.64
CA ASN A 385 6.45 11.52 -1.93
C ASN A 385 5.92 12.26 -0.67
N ASN A 386 5.70 11.51 0.42
CA ASN A 386 5.26 12.08 1.70
C ASN A 386 6.42 12.34 2.69
N LEU A 387 7.68 12.25 2.24
CA LEU A 387 8.84 12.54 3.07
C LEU A 387 9.00 14.05 3.31
N THR A 388 9.07 14.42 4.58
CA THR A 388 9.40 15.80 4.97
C THR A 388 10.83 16.17 4.53
N THR A 389 11.11 17.48 4.34
CA THR A 389 12.44 17.99 3.96
C THR A 389 13.53 17.49 4.92
N ASP A 390 13.24 17.39 6.20
CA ASP A 390 14.18 16.93 7.23
C ASP A 390 14.51 15.44 7.06
N ALA A 391 13.53 14.61 6.68
CA ALA A 391 13.76 13.21 6.37
C ALA A 391 14.66 13.03 5.14
N TRP A 392 14.50 13.88 4.11
CA TRP A 392 15.39 13.90 2.94
C TRP A 392 16.84 14.21 3.30
N VAL A 393 17.07 15.16 4.20
CA VAL A 393 18.43 15.50 4.68
C VAL A 393 19.09 14.27 5.32
N VAL A 394 18.37 13.56 6.20
CA VAL A 394 18.90 12.34 6.84
C VAL A 394 19.20 11.25 5.83
N ILE A 395 18.30 11.01 4.86
CA ILE A 395 18.48 10.01 3.79
C ILE A 395 19.70 10.32 2.93
N ILE A 396 19.90 11.59 2.55
CA ILE A 396 21.05 12.01 1.73
C ILE A 396 22.36 11.77 2.50
N ILE A 397 22.42 12.14 3.79
CA ILE A 397 23.61 11.91 4.63
C ILE A 397 23.93 10.42 4.73
N LEU A 398 22.91 9.57 5.00
CA LEU A 398 23.08 8.12 5.03
C LEU A 398 23.52 7.55 3.68
N GLY A 399 22.99 8.06 2.58
CA GLY A 399 23.38 7.69 1.21
C GLY A 399 24.86 8.02 0.93
N ILE A 400 25.33 9.20 1.30
CA ILE A 400 26.72 9.60 1.16
C ILE A 400 27.62 8.70 2.01
N MET A 401 27.25 8.43 3.27
CA MET A 401 28.00 7.52 4.14
C MET A 401 28.08 6.09 3.56
N PHE A 402 26.97 5.60 2.99
CA PHE A 402 26.94 4.29 2.32
C PHE A 402 27.91 4.24 1.13
N LEU A 403 27.91 5.27 0.27
CA LEU A 403 28.81 5.33 -0.89
C LEU A 403 30.28 5.39 -0.46
N ILE A 404 30.63 6.16 0.58
CA ILE A 404 31.98 6.21 1.14
C ILE A 404 32.38 4.83 1.70
N ALA A 405 31.51 4.18 2.45
CA ALA A 405 31.76 2.85 3.01
C ALA A 405 31.96 1.79 1.91
N ALA A 406 31.11 1.79 0.89
CA ALA A 406 31.22 0.89 -0.26
C ALA A 406 32.53 1.10 -1.03
N TRP A 407 32.90 2.37 -1.26
CA TRP A 407 34.19 2.70 -1.91
C TRP A 407 35.39 2.21 -1.10
N VAL A 408 35.42 2.46 0.22
CA VAL A 408 36.50 2.00 1.11
C VAL A 408 36.57 0.47 1.12
N MET A 409 35.43 -0.20 1.18
CA MET A 409 35.35 -1.66 1.18
C MET A 409 35.88 -2.24 -0.14
N TYR A 410 35.51 -1.66 -1.28
CA TYR A 410 36.04 -2.07 -2.58
C TYR A 410 37.54 -1.83 -2.71
N ASP A 411 38.07 -0.65 -2.34
CA ASP A 411 39.49 -0.31 -2.36
C ASP A 411 40.32 -1.29 -1.50
N LYS A 412 39.79 -1.63 -0.31
CA LYS A 412 40.42 -2.61 0.59
C LYS A 412 40.38 -4.05 0.04
N ALA A 413 39.29 -4.48 -0.51
CA ALA A 413 39.15 -5.81 -1.11
C ALA A 413 40.17 -6.00 -2.26
N VAL A 414 40.29 -4.99 -3.12
CA VAL A 414 41.26 -5.00 -4.23
C VAL A 414 42.71 -4.98 -3.71
N LEU A 415 43.00 -4.15 -2.71
CA LEU A 415 44.33 -4.04 -2.10
C LEU A 415 44.75 -5.38 -1.48
N VAL A 416 43.90 -5.97 -0.65
CA VAL A 416 44.15 -7.24 0.05
C VAL A 416 44.26 -8.38 -0.97
N GLY A 417 43.38 -8.47 -1.96
CA GLY A 417 43.47 -9.52 -3.00
C GLY A 417 44.74 -9.46 -3.84
N ARG A 418 45.22 -8.24 -4.19
CA ARG A 418 46.50 -8.07 -4.87
C ARG A 418 47.69 -8.42 -3.96
N ALA A 419 47.63 -8.01 -2.70
CA ALA A 419 48.64 -8.31 -1.72
C ALA A 419 48.76 -9.81 -1.45
N ASP A 420 47.66 -10.52 -1.30
CA ASP A 420 47.61 -11.96 -1.09
C ASP A 420 48.23 -12.73 -2.28
N LYS A 421 47.83 -12.35 -3.51
CA LYS A 421 48.39 -12.94 -4.72
C LYS A 421 49.91 -12.75 -4.83
N ASP A 422 50.39 -11.53 -4.57
CA ASP A 422 51.83 -11.23 -4.64
C ASP A 422 52.59 -11.87 -3.46
N ASN A 423 51.98 -11.94 -2.26
CA ASN A 423 52.57 -12.65 -1.11
C ASN A 423 52.71 -14.15 -1.36
N THR A 424 51.69 -14.79 -1.93
CA THR A 424 51.72 -16.22 -2.29
C THR A 424 52.81 -16.50 -3.30
N ARG A 425 52.94 -15.65 -4.33
CA ARG A 425 54.04 -15.77 -5.32
C ARG A 425 55.40 -15.61 -4.67
N PHE A 426 55.56 -14.64 -3.79
CA PHE A 426 56.82 -14.43 -3.08
C PHE A 426 57.16 -15.63 -2.20
N LEU A 427 56.21 -16.16 -1.41
CA LEU A 427 56.44 -17.32 -0.53
C LEU A 427 56.80 -18.58 -1.30
N THR A 428 56.17 -18.82 -2.46
CA THR A 428 56.55 -19.96 -3.32
C THR A 428 57.99 -19.80 -3.81
N GLY A 429 58.35 -18.64 -4.38
CA GLY A 429 59.71 -18.36 -4.83
C GLY A 429 60.75 -18.42 -3.70
N PHE A 430 60.37 -17.97 -2.49
CA PHE A 430 61.24 -18.01 -1.31
C PHE A 430 61.48 -19.44 -0.81
N ARG A 431 60.47 -20.30 -0.82
CA ARG A 431 60.58 -21.72 -0.41
C ARG A 431 61.40 -22.56 -1.39
N ASP A 432 61.30 -22.26 -2.69
CA ASP A 432 61.95 -23.00 -3.75
C ASP A 432 63.40 -22.51 -4.00
N ALA A 433 63.83 -21.41 -3.38
CA ALA A 433 65.14 -20.80 -3.56
C ALA A 433 66.25 -21.60 -2.84
N LYS A 434 67.30 -21.98 -3.58
CA LYS A 434 68.48 -22.59 -3.02
C LYS A 434 69.35 -21.61 -2.21
N ASP A 435 69.29 -20.32 -2.61
CA ASP A 435 69.98 -19.24 -1.90
C ASP A 435 68.93 -18.22 -1.44
N VAL A 436 68.74 -18.12 -0.13
CA VAL A 436 67.78 -17.25 0.51
C VAL A 436 68.12 -15.77 0.33
N LEU A 437 69.38 -15.40 0.03
CA LEU A 437 69.81 -14.01 -0.20
C LEU A 437 69.62 -13.58 -1.67
N ALA A 438 69.39 -14.50 -2.60
CA ALA A 438 69.26 -14.24 -4.02
C ALA A 438 67.78 -14.25 -4.52
N VAL A 439 66.77 -14.27 -3.62
CA VAL A 439 65.37 -14.30 -4.01
C VAL A 439 64.96 -12.96 -4.64
N SER A 440 64.46 -13.04 -5.88
CA SER A 440 64.00 -11.84 -6.59
C SER A 440 62.64 -11.34 -6.03
N SER A 441 62.62 -10.09 -5.57
CA SER A 441 61.41 -9.38 -5.18
C SER A 441 60.84 -8.50 -6.32
N GLN A 442 61.43 -8.59 -7.54
CA GLN A 442 61.00 -7.76 -8.68
C GLN A 442 59.61 -8.19 -9.19
N GLY A 443 58.79 -7.20 -9.51
CA GLY A 443 57.45 -7.43 -10.05
C GLY A 443 56.33 -7.65 -9.00
N MET A 444 56.67 -7.81 -7.71
CA MET A 444 55.72 -8.07 -6.62
C MET A 444 55.43 -6.79 -5.80
N LYS A 445 54.94 -5.74 -6.46
CA LYS A 445 54.80 -4.39 -5.89
C LYS A 445 53.82 -4.31 -4.70
N HIS A 446 52.86 -5.22 -4.61
CA HIS A 446 51.85 -5.24 -3.54
C HIS A 446 52.17 -6.25 -2.43
N SER A 447 53.23 -7.05 -2.54
CA SER A 447 53.65 -8.01 -1.51
C SER A 447 54.27 -7.28 -0.31
N GLN A 448 53.67 -7.41 0.86
CA GLN A 448 54.25 -6.94 2.13
C GLN A 448 55.46 -7.80 2.52
N LEU A 449 55.39 -9.09 2.27
CA LEU A 449 56.49 -10.03 2.55
C LEU A 449 57.74 -9.73 1.71
N ALA A 450 57.57 -9.41 0.43
CA ALA A 450 58.67 -9.00 -0.43
C ALA A 450 59.31 -7.68 0.04
N ARG A 451 58.55 -6.73 0.57
CA ARG A 451 59.07 -5.47 1.14
C ARG A 451 59.83 -5.70 2.44
N LEU A 452 59.30 -6.55 3.35
CA LEU A 452 60.01 -6.96 4.57
C LEU A 452 61.32 -7.63 4.25
N TYR A 453 61.32 -8.58 3.30
CA TYR A 453 62.51 -9.23 2.82
C TYR A 453 63.51 -8.24 2.21
N ALA A 454 63.06 -7.32 1.36
CA ALA A 454 63.91 -6.29 0.77
C ALA A 454 64.49 -5.31 1.83
N ALA A 455 63.77 -5.03 2.92
CA ALA A 455 64.30 -4.25 4.04
C ALA A 455 65.43 -5.01 4.77
N GLY A 456 65.22 -6.30 5.03
CA GLY A 456 66.27 -7.18 5.59
C GLY A 456 67.49 -7.29 4.69
N LEU A 457 67.29 -7.53 3.38
CA LEU A 457 68.39 -7.61 2.42
C LEU A 457 69.22 -6.32 2.35
N ARG A 458 68.56 -5.15 2.37
CA ARG A 458 69.27 -3.85 2.38
C ARG A 458 70.23 -3.72 3.56
N GLU A 459 69.84 -4.21 4.73
CA GLU A 459 70.66 -4.15 5.93
C GLU A 459 71.78 -5.22 5.91
N LEU A 460 71.55 -6.40 5.28
CA LEU A 460 72.55 -7.44 5.06
C LEU A 460 73.61 -6.99 4.04
N ASN A 461 73.20 -6.38 2.94
CA ASN A 461 74.08 -5.83 1.91
C ASN A 461 74.99 -4.71 2.41
N LYS A 462 74.48 -3.85 3.36
CA LYS A 462 75.35 -2.82 4.01
C LYS A 462 76.51 -3.42 4.83
N ARG A 463 76.41 -4.70 5.14
CA ARG A 463 77.38 -5.42 5.98
C ARG A 463 78.12 -6.51 5.19
N ASP A 464 78.05 -6.45 3.87
CA ASP A 464 78.67 -7.36 2.93
C ASP A 464 78.39 -8.85 3.20
N VAL A 465 77.28 -9.18 3.81
CA VAL A 465 76.88 -10.54 4.15
C VAL A 465 76.66 -11.34 2.86
N GLY A 466 77.33 -12.49 2.76
CA GLY A 466 77.31 -13.37 1.58
C GLY A 466 78.49 -13.12 0.62
N GLN A 467 79.41 -12.17 0.88
CA GLN A 467 80.59 -11.95 0.09
C GLN A 467 81.76 -12.73 0.66
N ALA A 468 82.70 -13.15 -0.23
CA ALA A 468 83.88 -13.86 0.18
C ALA A 468 84.79 -12.98 1.05
N GLY A 469 85.03 -13.38 2.31
CA GLY A 469 85.84 -12.59 3.27
C GLY A 469 84.99 -11.72 4.24
N ALA A 470 83.70 -11.78 4.20
CA ALA A 470 82.84 -11.05 5.13
C ALA A 470 83.04 -11.51 6.59
N ALA A 471 83.15 -10.54 7.53
CA ALA A 471 83.21 -10.81 8.96
C ALA A 471 81.93 -11.44 9.49
N PRO A 472 81.94 -12.30 10.50
CA PRO A 472 80.76 -12.86 11.10
C PRO A 472 79.92 -11.74 11.72
N LEU A 473 78.58 -11.85 11.56
CA LEU A 473 77.61 -10.84 12.09
C LEU A 473 77.71 -10.77 13.63
N SER A 474 77.94 -9.58 14.13
CA SER A 474 77.85 -9.32 15.57
C SER A 474 76.39 -9.28 16.07
N GLY A 475 76.17 -9.55 17.36
CA GLY A 475 74.82 -9.46 17.94
C GLY A 475 74.19 -8.09 17.74
N ALA A 476 74.94 -7.00 17.75
CA ALA A 476 74.50 -5.66 17.46
C ALA A 476 74.02 -5.52 16.00
N SER A 477 74.70 -6.14 15.05
CA SER A 477 74.30 -6.14 13.64
C SER A 477 73.03 -6.94 13.39
N ILE A 478 72.79 -8.06 14.06
CA ILE A 478 71.56 -8.86 14.01
C ILE A 478 70.40 -8.07 14.57
N ASN A 479 70.58 -7.38 15.70
CA ASN A 479 69.57 -6.52 16.31
C ASN A 479 69.18 -5.35 15.40
N ALA A 480 70.15 -4.73 14.70
CA ALA A 480 69.87 -3.67 13.74
C ALA A 480 69.05 -4.14 12.53
N ILE A 481 69.38 -5.34 11.99
CA ILE A 481 68.62 -5.96 10.90
C ILE A 481 67.18 -6.23 11.37
N LYS A 482 67.02 -6.83 12.54
CA LYS A 482 65.70 -7.11 13.14
C LYS A 482 64.88 -5.82 13.33
N ALA A 483 65.50 -4.78 13.89
CA ALA A 483 64.83 -3.47 14.07
C ALA A 483 64.38 -2.86 12.74
N SER A 484 65.16 -2.99 11.67
CA SER A 484 64.78 -2.51 10.32
C SER A 484 63.60 -3.28 9.75
N ILE A 485 63.54 -4.60 9.95
CA ILE A 485 62.41 -5.44 9.54
C ILE A 485 61.15 -5.10 10.36
N ASP A 486 61.27 -4.93 11.66
CA ASP A 486 60.16 -4.57 12.57
C ASP A 486 59.62 -3.17 12.25
N ALA A 487 60.46 -2.21 11.92
CA ALA A 487 60.06 -0.89 11.47
C ALA A 487 59.26 -0.93 10.15
N GLU A 488 59.69 -1.78 9.19
CA GLU A 488 58.97 -1.97 7.94
C GLU A 488 57.65 -2.72 8.16
N LEU A 489 57.61 -3.72 9.05
CA LEU A 489 56.40 -4.45 9.44
C LEU A 489 55.34 -3.48 10.00
N THR A 490 55.76 -2.59 10.91
CA THR A 490 54.90 -1.57 11.49
C THR A 490 54.36 -0.63 10.40
N ARG A 491 55.20 -0.22 9.45
CA ARG A 491 54.80 0.64 8.33
C ARG A 491 53.77 -0.05 7.41
N GLN A 492 53.98 -1.33 7.10
CA GLN A 492 53.07 -2.12 6.28
C GLN A 492 51.73 -2.34 7.00
N SER A 493 51.77 -2.63 8.31
CA SER A 493 50.57 -2.76 9.14
C SER A 493 49.73 -1.43 9.16
N HIS A 494 50.42 -0.29 9.30
CA HIS A 494 49.78 1.01 9.24
C HIS A 494 49.10 1.28 7.88
N THR A 495 49.76 0.86 6.78
CA THR A 495 49.19 1.02 5.43
C THR A 495 47.96 0.13 5.23
N LEU A 496 47.96 -1.09 5.73
CA LEU A 496 46.81 -2.01 5.69
C LEU A 496 45.64 -1.48 6.51
N ASN A 497 45.88 -0.87 7.67
CA ASN A 497 44.86 -0.34 8.55
C ASN A 497 44.42 1.07 8.18
N SER A 498 45.07 1.75 7.23
CA SER A 498 44.67 3.08 6.76
C SER A 498 43.22 3.04 6.22
N LYS A 499 42.45 4.14 6.45
CA LYS A 499 41.06 4.30 6.01
C LYS A 499 40.01 3.39 6.71
N ILE A 500 40.41 2.38 7.55
CA ILE A 500 39.44 1.54 8.29
C ILE A 500 38.61 2.37 9.25
N VAL A 501 39.15 3.48 9.74
CA VAL A 501 38.43 4.44 10.61
C VAL A 501 37.17 4.98 9.92
N LEU A 502 37.20 5.24 8.60
CA LEU A 502 36.02 5.69 7.85
C LEU A 502 34.93 4.62 7.83
N LEU A 503 35.31 3.36 7.73
CA LEU A 503 34.36 2.24 7.77
C LEU A 503 33.74 2.10 9.18
N THR A 504 34.55 2.28 10.24
CA THR A 504 34.08 2.24 11.62
C THR A 504 33.08 3.38 11.89
N ILE A 505 33.35 4.60 11.39
CA ILE A 505 32.41 5.74 11.50
C ILE A 505 31.11 5.41 10.76
N ALA A 506 31.16 4.82 9.58
CA ALA A 506 29.96 4.48 8.83
C ALA A 506 29.12 3.38 9.54
N ILE A 507 29.76 2.37 10.12
CA ILE A 507 29.10 1.26 10.83
C ILE A 507 28.45 1.76 12.13
N SER A 508 29.12 2.60 12.90
CA SER A 508 28.59 3.10 14.17
C SER A 508 27.67 4.31 13.99
N GLY A 509 27.97 5.21 13.05
CA GLY A 509 27.20 6.43 12.80
C GLY A 509 25.87 6.19 12.10
N GLY A 510 25.77 5.16 11.22
CA GLY A 510 24.57 4.83 10.48
C GLY A 510 23.35 4.57 11.38
N PRO A 511 23.41 3.64 12.35
CA PRO A 511 22.31 3.38 13.27
C PRO A 511 21.91 4.59 14.13
N PHE A 512 22.86 5.42 14.55
CA PHE A 512 22.56 6.64 15.30
C PHE A 512 21.80 7.67 14.47
N LEU A 513 22.20 7.87 13.22
CA LEU A 513 21.48 8.76 12.30
C LEU A 513 20.11 8.22 11.94
N GLY A 514 19.97 6.90 11.76
CA GLY A 514 18.70 6.25 11.55
C GLY A 514 17.75 6.44 12.75
N LEU A 515 18.24 6.24 13.97
CA LEU A 515 17.47 6.48 15.19
C LEU A 515 17.07 7.97 15.33
N LEU A 516 17.98 8.89 15.03
CA LEU A 516 17.66 10.32 15.01
C LEU A 516 16.53 10.63 14.04
N GLY A 517 16.55 10.05 12.84
CA GLY A 517 15.48 10.19 11.86
C GLY A 517 14.12 9.70 12.36
N THR A 518 14.09 8.58 13.08
CA THR A 518 12.83 8.08 13.67
C THR A 518 12.32 8.96 14.80
N VAL A 519 13.18 9.48 15.66
CA VAL A 519 12.80 10.40 16.76
C VAL A 519 12.24 11.71 16.20
N VAL A 520 12.89 12.29 15.19
CA VAL A 520 12.41 13.52 14.53
C VAL A 520 11.06 13.26 13.85
N GLY A 521 10.90 12.14 13.14
CA GLY A 521 9.63 11.76 12.51
C GLY A 521 8.49 11.63 13.52
N VAL A 522 8.73 10.98 14.64
CA VAL A 522 7.73 10.86 15.73
C VAL A 522 7.40 12.22 16.34
N MET A 523 8.39 13.08 16.59
CA MET A 523 8.16 14.44 17.10
C MET A 523 7.29 15.28 16.14
N ILE A 524 7.55 15.21 14.83
CA ILE A 524 6.76 15.92 13.81
C ILE A 524 5.31 15.42 13.82
N THR A 525 5.12 14.10 13.91
CA THR A 525 3.78 13.49 13.96
C THR A 525 3.01 13.97 15.20
N PHE A 526 3.62 13.98 16.38
CA PHE A 526 2.97 14.48 17.59
C PHE A 526 2.73 15.99 17.55
N ALA A 527 3.64 16.76 16.98
CA ALA A 527 3.44 18.20 16.79
C ALA A 527 2.26 18.49 15.83
N ALA A 528 2.11 17.71 14.75
CA ALA A 528 0.98 17.82 13.83
C ALA A 528 -0.35 17.45 14.51
N ILE A 529 -0.37 16.39 15.33
CA ILE A 529 -1.56 16.00 16.11
C ILE A 529 -1.92 17.09 17.13
N ALA A 530 -0.94 17.64 17.84
CA ALA A 530 -1.17 18.71 18.82
C ALA A 530 -1.61 20.03 18.18
N ALA A 531 -1.24 20.28 16.92
CA ALA A 531 -1.68 21.46 16.18
C ALA A 531 -3.09 21.28 15.57
N ALA A 532 -3.54 20.05 15.42
CA ALA A 532 -4.86 19.71 14.86
C ALA A 532 -5.95 19.49 15.93
N GLY A 533 -5.58 19.41 17.20
CA GLY A 533 -6.48 19.15 18.33
C GLY A 533 -6.83 20.29 19.15
#